data_629980700b48848c3aa02bc9f32e1263
#
_entry.id   629980700b48848c3aa02bc9f32e1263
#
_cell.length_a   1.000
_cell.length_b   1.000
_cell.length_c   1.000
_cell.angle_alpha   90.00
_cell.angle_beta   90.00
_cell.angle_gamma   90.00
#
_symmetry.space_group_name_H-M   'P 1'
#
loop_
_entity.id
_entity.type
_entity.pdbx_description
1 polymer ?
#
loop_
_entity_poly.entity_id
_entity_poly.type
_entity_poly.pdbx_seq_one_letter_code
_entity_poly.pdbx_strand_id
1 'polypeptide(L)'
;MLPADSAPENDERCHLFGSTRMVNSITPNMTPSSLRDAANWIALRQEIHISLTNKQTVSIILDAYRQSPKFTSDTEDGCANRIVFLFAKVLNYAFRSEDTVPDETWATLQEQIETWYSTKPSYFSPLWTANDVTPFPRIIMLGEAQGIYLS
;
A
#
# COMPACT_ATOMS: atom_id res chain seq x y z
N MET A 1 3.87 22.44 43.22
CA MET A 1 4.28 22.50 41.79
C MET A 1 4.43 21.06 41.34
N LEU A 2 3.37 20.49 40.75
CA LEU A 2 3.33 19.10 40.27
C LEU A 2 3.91 19.09 38.85
N PRO A 3 4.71 18.08 38.47
CA PRO A 3 5.20 17.96 37.10
C PRO A 3 4.03 17.60 36.17
N ALA A 4 4.00 18.26 35.02
CA ALA A 4 3.04 18.00 33.96
C ALA A 4 3.18 16.56 33.44
N ASP A 5 2.06 15.85 33.40
CA ASP A 5 1.89 14.56 32.76
C ASP A 5 2.37 14.64 31.29
N SER A 6 3.39 13.88 30.99
CA SER A 6 3.79 13.60 29.62
C SER A 6 2.73 12.70 28.98
N ALA A 7 2.07 13.25 27.98
CA ALA A 7 0.99 12.65 27.22
C ALA A 7 1.36 11.28 26.60
N PRO A 8 0.38 10.40 26.36
CA PRO A 8 0.57 9.04 25.81
C PRO A 8 0.74 9.04 24.29
N GLU A 9 1.71 9.79 23.77
CA GLU A 9 2.01 9.79 22.33
C GLU A 9 2.71 8.52 21.85
N ASN A 10 3.10 7.64 22.78
CA ASN A 10 3.93 6.48 22.50
C ASN A 10 3.14 5.17 22.31
N ASP A 11 1.85 5.16 22.66
CA ASP A 11 1.08 3.90 22.71
C ASP A 11 0.52 3.48 21.34
N GLU A 12 0.06 4.43 20.53
CA GLU A 12 -0.43 4.12 19.18
C GLU A 12 0.68 3.62 18.23
N ARG A 13 1.90 4.12 18.41
CA ARG A 13 3.07 3.65 17.62
C ARG A 13 3.50 2.23 18.02
N CYS A 14 3.36 1.84 19.27
CA CYS A 14 3.73 0.50 19.74
C CYS A 14 2.89 -0.61 19.10
N HIS A 15 1.59 -0.41 18.91
CA HIS A 15 0.71 -1.38 18.26
C HIS A 15 1.04 -1.55 16.78
N LEU A 16 1.40 -0.46 16.09
CA LEU A 16 1.77 -0.48 14.67
C LEU A 16 3.13 -1.16 14.45
N PHE A 17 4.14 -0.84 15.26
CA PHE A 17 5.44 -1.52 15.21
C PHE A 17 5.33 -3.01 15.56
N GLY A 18 4.44 -3.37 16.49
CA GLY A 18 4.16 -4.77 16.84
C GLY A 18 3.57 -5.55 15.67
N SER A 19 2.62 -4.97 14.94
CA SER A 19 2.01 -5.60 13.77
C SER A 19 2.99 -5.77 12.61
N THR A 20 3.81 -4.77 12.31
CA THR A 20 4.85 -4.84 11.28
C THR A 20 5.91 -5.90 11.60
N ARG A 21 6.38 -5.96 12.86
CA ARG A 21 7.30 -7.01 13.31
C ARG A 21 6.69 -8.40 13.19
N MET A 22 5.42 -8.56 13.55
CA MET A 22 4.69 -9.81 13.42
C MET A 22 4.54 -10.23 11.96
N VAL A 23 4.17 -9.30 11.07
CA VAL A 23 4.08 -9.56 9.63
C VAL A 23 5.43 -9.98 9.08
N ASN A 24 6.51 -9.25 9.35
CA ASN A 24 7.85 -9.56 8.87
C ASN A 24 8.39 -10.91 9.39
N SER A 25 7.98 -11.35 10.60
CA SER A 25 8.37 -12.66 11.14
C SER A 25 7.60 -13.82 10.52
N ILE A 26 6.40 -13.58 10.00
CA ILE A 26 5.52 -14.61 9.42
C ILE A 26 5.76 -14.72 7.90
N THR A 27 6.14 -13.63 7.25
CA THR A 27 6.25 -13.53 5.79
C THR A 27 7.22 -14.52 5.15
N PRO A 28 8.40 -14.88 5.74
CA PRO A 28 9.30 -15.84 5.13
C PRO A 28 8.76 -17.26 4.99
N ASN A 29 7.68 -17.60 5.70
CA ASN A 29 7.06 -18.94 5.74
C ASN A 29 5.63 -18.92 5.23
N MET A 30 5.33 -18.12 4.22
CA MET A 30 3.97 -18.01 3.66
C MET A 30 3.51 -19.33 3.04
N THR A 31 2.91 -20.19 3.87
CA THR A 31 1.99 -21.19 3.36
C THR A 31 0.69 -20.47 2.97
N PRO A 32 0.12 -20.77 1.80
CA PRO A 32 -1.07 -20.08 1.30
C PRO A 32 -2.33 -20.46 2.10
N SER A 33 -2.50 -19.89 3.30
CA SER A 33 -3.82 -19.86 3.92
C SER A 33 -4.46 -18.53 3.53
N SER A 34 -5.60 -18.58 2.90
CA SER A 34 -6.30 -17.40 2.34
C SER A 34 -6.50 -16.28 3.36
N LEU A 35 -6.70 -16.59 4.63
CA LEU A 35 -6.89 -15.61 5.70
C LEU A 35 -5.59 -14.87 6.07
N ARG A 36 -4.48 -15.60 6.17
CA ARG A 36 -3.17 -15.00 6.49
C ARG A 36 -2.71 -14.08 5.36
N ASP A 37 -2.88 -14.52 4.13
CA ASP A 37 -2.54 -13.72 2.95
C ASP A 37 -3.38 -12.44 2.89
N ALA A 38 -4.69 -12.54 3.15
CA ALA A 38 -5.55 -11.37 3.25
C ALA A 38 -5.11 -10.40 4.36
N ALA A 39 -4.77 -10.92 5.54
CA ALA A 39 -4.29 -10.10 6.66
C ALA A 39 -2.98 -9.37 6.32
N ASN A 40 -2.05 -10.03 5.62
CA ASN A 40 -0.81 -9.42 5.16
C ASN A 40 -1.08 -8.25 4.20
N TRP A 41 -2.00 -8.42 3.24
CA TRP A 41 -2.36 -7.34 2.32
C TRP A 41 -3.05 -6.16 3.01
N ILE A 42 -3.85 -6.41 4.07
CA ILE A 42 -4.42 -5.34 4.91
C ILE A 42 -3.29 -4.61 5.65
N ALA A 43 -2.37 -5.34 6.26
CA ALA A 43 -1.22 -4.77 6.96
C ALA A 43 -0.36 -3.89 6.04
N LEU A 44 -0.10 -4.33 4.80
CA LEU A 44 0.63 -3.51 3.83
C LEU A 44 -0.11 -2.20 3.50
N ARG A 45 -1.43 -2.23 3.33
CA ARG A 45 -2.21 -1.00 3.08
C ARG A 45 -2.15 -0.03 4.25
N GLN A 46 -2.22 -0.53 5.48
CA GLN A 46 -2.07 0.29 6.68
C GLN A 46 -0.68 0.89 6.78
N GLU A 47 0.37 0.09 6.53
CA GLU A 47 1.75 0.56 6.53
C GLU A 47 2.00 1.64 5.48
N ILE A 48 1.45 1.49 4.28
CA ILE A 48 1.50 2.51 3.22
C ILE A 48 0.91 3.84 3.72
N HIS A 49 -0.25 3.79 4.37
CA HIS A 49 -0.88 4.99 4.92
C HIS A 49 0.01 5.69 5.96
N ILE A 50 0.59 4.91 6.87
CA ILE A 50 1.51 5.42 7.90
C ILE A 50 2.77 6.00 7.27
N SER A 51 3.38 5.27 6.32
CA SER A 51 4.59 5.68 5.63
C SER A 51 4.40 6.97 4.85
N LEU A 52 3.27 7.12 4.19
CA LEU A 52 2.91 8.34 3.46
C LEU A 52 2.73 9.53 4.43
N THR A 53 1.99 9.32 5.52
CA THR A 53 1.73 10.37 6.53
C THR A 53 3.01 10.85 7.20
N ASN A 54 3.89 9.92 7.54
CA ASN A 54 5.15 10.21 8.24
C ASN A 54 6.32 10.52 7.28
N LYS A 55 6.11 10.46 5.97
CA LYS A 55 7.15 10.65 4.94
C LYS A 55 8.36 9.75 5.16
N GLN A 56 8.11 8.46 5.31
CA GLN A 56 9.11 7.43 5.56
C GLN A 56 8.94 6.24 4.62
N THR A 57 9.96 5.40 4.52
CA THR A 57 9.89 4.15 3.78
C THR A 57 8.97 3.16 4.47
N VAL A 58 8.42 2.23 3.68
CA VAL A 58 7.62 1.10 4.20
C VAL A 58 8.53 0.15 4.96
N SER A 59 8.18 -0.22 6.20
CA SER A 59 8.97 -1.09 7.07
C SER A 59 8.78 -2.59 6.77
N ILE A 60 7.76 -2.93 5.96
CA ILE A 60 7.45 -4.31 5.59
C ILE A 60 8.36 -4.77 4.44
N ILE A 61 8.82 -6.02 4.52
CA ILE A 61 9.63 -6.66 3.48
C ILE A 61 8.74 -7.00 2.28
N LEU A 62 8.88 -6.26 1.18
CA LEU A 62 7.99 -6.36 0.02
C LEU A 62 8.18 -7.64 -0.80
N ASP A 63 9.37 -8.23 -0.85
CA ASP A 63 9.66 -9.38 -1.72
C ASP A 63 8.78 -10.59 -1.46
N ALA A 64 8.39 -10.80 -0.21
CA ALA A 64 7.50 -11.90 0.15
C ALA A 64 6.10 -11.78 -0.49
N TYR A 65 5.63 -10.58 -0.77
CA TYR A 65 4.32 -10.34 -1.38
C TYR A 65 4.26 -10.77 -2.83
N ARG A 66 5.39 -10.81 -3.55
CA ARG A 66 5.47 -11.28 -4.94
C ARG A 66 5.08 -12.76 -5.08
N GLN A 67 5.25 -13.55 -4.02
CA GLN A 67 4.91 -14.98 -3.99
C GLN A 67 3.46 -15.25 -3.55
N SER A 68 2.74 -14.21 -3.13
CA SER A 68 1.35 -14.33 -2.71
C SER A 68 0.45 -14.75 -3.87
N PRO A 69 -0.42 -15.76 -3.68
CA PRO A 69 -1.45 -16.11 -4.67
C PRO A 69 -2.36 -14.92 -5.02
N LYS A 70 -2.60 -14.02 -4.05
CA LYS A 70 -3.38 -12.80 -4.27
C LYS A 70 -2.63 -11.72 -5.04
N PHE A 71 -1.33 -11.85 -5.26
CA PHE A 71 -0.55 -10.99 -6.13
C PHE A 71 -0.53 -11.50 -7.57
N THR A 72 -0.39 -12.82 -7.73
CA THR A 72 -0.21 -13.48 -9.03
C THR A 72 -1.52 -13.77 -9.74
N SER A 73 -2.66 -13.76 -9.03
CA SER A 73 -3.97 -14.04 -9.63
C SER A 73 -4.41 -12.95 -10.61
N ASP A 74 -5.16 -13.36 -11.65
CA ASP A 74 -5.81 -12.44 -12.60
C ASP A 74 -7.21 -11.99 -12.14
N THR A 75 -7.47 -12.08 -10.84
CA THR A 75 -8.68 -11.58 -10.19
C THR A 75 -8.62 -10.07 -9.99
N GLU A 76 -9.77 -9.48 -9.64
CA GLU A 76 -9.87 -8.08 -9.24
C GLU A 76 -8.93 -7.77 -8.06
N ASP A 77 -8.93 -8.62 -7.04
CA ASP A 77 -8.01 -8.51 -5.89
C ASP A 77 -6.54 -8.53 -6.32
N GLY A 78 -6.17 -9.41 -7.24
CA GLY A 78 -4.79 -9.50 -7.73
C GLY A 78 -4.37 -8.24 -8.47
N CYS A 79 -5.25 -7.69 -9.31
CA CYS A 79 -4.98 -6.44 -9.99
C CYS A 79 -4.86 -5.27 -9.00
N ALA A 80 -5.75 -5.18 -8.00
CA ALA A 80 -5.68 -4.18 -6.94
C ALA A 80 -4.41 -4.31 -6.08
N ASN A 81 -4.02 -5.53 -5.75
CA ASN A 81 -2.81 -5.78 -4.98
C ASN A 81 -1.53 -5.40 -5.73
N ARG A 82 -1.49 -5.58 -7.05
CA ARG A 82 -0.35 -5.14 -7.87
C ARG A 82 -0.12 -3.62 -7.80
N ILE A 83 -1.17 -2.80 -7.86
CA ILE A 83 -0.98 -1.35 -7.72
C ILE A 83 -0.63 -0.94 -6.30
N VAL A 84 -1.18 -1.59 -5.27
CA VAL A 84 -0.79 -1.37 -3.86
C VAL A 84 0.69 -1.67 -3.65
N PHE A 85 1.18 -2.78 -4.21
CA PHE A 85 2.60 -3.13 -4.17
C PHE A 85 3.49 -2.10 -4.87
N LEU A 86 3.10 -1.65 -6.06
CA LEU A 86 3.83 -0.58 -6.78
C LEU A 86 3.86 0.71 -5.98
N PHE A 87 2.76 1.06 -5.31
CA PHE A 87 2.72 2.25 -4.46
C PHE A 87 3.69 2.15 -3.28
N ALA A 88 3.78 1.00 -2.62
CA ALA A 88 4.78 0.77 -1.57
C ALA A 88 6.22 0.95 -2.09
N LYS A 89 6.53 0.47 -3.30
CA LYS A 89 7.84 0.68 -3.95
C LYS A 89 8.11 2.16 -4.23
N VAL A 90 7.10 2.91 -4.68
CA VAL A 90 7.20 4.36 -4.88
C VAL A 90 7.53 5.08 -3.58
N LEU A 91 6.88 4.71 -2.45
CA LEU A 91 7.19 5.29 -1.14
C LEU A 91 8.62 4.98 -0.72
N ASN A 92 9.10 3.74 -0.91
CA ASN A 92 10.48 3.38 -0.63
C ASN A 92 11.47 4.17 -1.48
N TYR A 93 11.13 4.41 -2.75
CA TYR A 93 11.96 5.26 -3.62
C TYR A 93 11.95 6.73 -3.16
N ALA A 94 10.78 7.29 -2.85
CA ALA A 94 10.60 8.71 -2.54
C ALA A 94 11.18 9.12 -1.19
N PHE A 95 11.09 8.23 -0.20
CA PHE A 95 11.46 8.55 1.19
C PHE A 95 12.73 7.84 1.66
N ARG A 96 13.51 7.23 0.74
CA ARG A 96 14.81 6.65 1.09
C ARG A 96 15.78 7.73 1.57
N SER A 97 16.76 7.34 2.37
CA SER A 97 17.88 8.22 2.67
C SER A 97 18.74 8.46 1.42
N GLU A 98 19.42 9.60 1.35
CA GLU A 98 20.27 9.98 0.21
C GLU A 98 21.41 8.97 -0.04
N ASP A 99 21.91 8.34 1.03
CA ASP A 99 22.98 7.33 0.96
C ASP A 99 22.48 5.94 0.52
N THR A 100 21.17 5.73 0.41
CA THR A 100 20.61 4.43 0.03
C THR A 100 20.47 4.33 -1.48
N VAL A 101 21.19 3.36 -2.07
CA VAL A 101 21.01 3.02 -3.49
C VAL A 101 19.63 2.37 -3.64
N PRO A 102 18.75 2.91 -4.50
CA PRO A 102 17.44 2.32 -4.70
C PRO A 102 17.55 0.99 -5.45
N ASP A 103 16.70 0.03 -5.11
CA ASP A 103 16.61 -1.26 -5.80
C ASP A 103 16.20 -1.09 -7.27
N GLU A 104 15.42 -0.05 -7.57
CA GLU A 104 14.94 0.27 -8.93
C GLU A 104 15.06 1.76 -9.21
N THR A 105 15.23 2.11 -10.48
CA THR A 105 15.22 3.51 -10.92
C THR A 105 13.81 4.06 -11.00
N TRP A 106 13.68 5.38 -10.95
CA TRP A 106 12.37 6.03 -11.17
C TRP A 106 11.75 5.67 -12.51
N ALA A 107 12.55 5.61 -13.57
CA ALA A 107 12.08 5.23 -14.90
C ALA A 107 11.47 3.82 -14.93
N THR A 108 12.11 2.87 -14.24
CA THR A 108 11.58 1.50 -14.12
C THR A 108 10.26 1.45 -13.35
N LEU A 109 10.15 2.21 -12.26
CA LEU A 109 8.90 2.30 -11.49
C LEU A 109 7.78 2.93 -12.31
N GLN A 110 8.08 3.99 -13.04
CA GLN A 110 7.14 4.66 -13.93
C GLN A 110 6.63 3.70 -15.01
N GLU A 111 7.52 2.97 -15.68
CA GLU A 111 7.15 1.97 -16.68
C GLU A 111 6.23 0.88 -16.11
N GLN A 112 6.50 0.39 -14.89
CA GLN A 112 5.64 -0.59 -14.22
C GLN A 112 4.24 -0.03 -13.94
N ILE A 113 4.14 1.22 -13.51
CA ILE A 113 2.86 1.91 -13.25
C ILE A 113 2.08 2.09 -14.56
N GLU A 114 2.74 2.56 -15.62
CA GLU A 114 2.13 2.75 -16.92
C GLU A 114 1.65 1.43 -17.54
N THR A 115 2.45 0.37 -17.37
CA THR A 115 2.08 -0.99 -17.78
C THR A 115 0.84 -1.46 -17.03
N TRP A 116 0.81 -1.31 -15.71
CA TRP A 116 -0.38 -1.65 -14.92
C TRP A 116 -1.60 -0.84 -15.38
N TYR A 117 -1.42 0.47 -15.58
CA TYR A 117 -2.51 1.35 -15.99
C TYR A 117 -3.09 0.97 -17.35
N SER A 118 -2.26 0.59 -18.31
CA SER A 118 -2.68 0.19 -19.66
C SER A 118 -3.30 -1.21 -19.72
N THR A 119 -2.89 -2.09 -18.79
CA THR A 119 -3.35 -3.49 -18.75
C THR A 119 -4.46 -3.76 -17.72
N LYS A 120 -4.79 -2.76 -16.88
CA LYS A 120 -5.83 -2.92 -15.88
C LYS A 120 -7.18 -3.26 -16.50
N PRO A 121 -7.98 -4.14 -15.89
CA PRO A 121 -9.31 -4.45 -16.37
C PRO A 121 -10.23 -3.23 -16.41
N SER A 122 -11.22 -3.26 -17.31
CA SER A 122 -12.14 -2.12 -17.53
C SER A 122 -12.94 -1.71 -16.30
N TYR A 123 -13.19 -2.62 -15.37
CA TYR A 123 -13.88 -2.30 -14.11
C TYR A 123 -13.07 -1.39 -13.17
N PHE A 124 -11.76 -1.21 -13.41
CA PHE A 124 -10.96 -0.17 -12.76
C PHE A 124 -11.09 1.21 -13.43
N SER A 125 -11.85 1.31 -14.51
CA SER A 125 -12.15 2.59 -15.12
C SER A 125 -13.37 3.22 -14.47
N PRO A 126 -13.39 4.56 -14.28
CA PRO A 126 -14.57 5.21 -13.76
C PRO A 126 -15.77 5.01 -14.67
N LEU A 127 -16.93 4.75 -14.09
CA LEU A 127 -18.22 4.79 -14.80
C LEU A 127 -18.54 6.20 -15.28
N TRP A 128 -18.17 7.16 -14.46
CA TRP A 128 -18.45 8.55 -14.71
C TRP A 128 -17.43 9.44 -13.99
N THR A 129 -17.05 10.52 -14.64
CA THR A 129 -16.13 11.53 -14.09
C THR A 129 -16.69 12.91 -14.39
N ALA A 130 -16.88 13.75 -13.36
CA ALA A 130 -17.17 15.17 -13.52
C ALA A 130 -15.86 15.96 -13.43
N ASN A 131 -15.44 16.54 -14.56
CA ASN A 131 -14.22 17.34 -14.63
C ASN A 131 -14.46 18.84 -14.33
N ASP A 132 -15.70 19.22 -14.08
CA ASP A 132 -16.15 20.57 -13.80
C ASP A 132 -16.00 20.99 -12.33
N VAL A 133 -15.59 20.07 -11.47
CA VAL A 133 -15.41 20.30 -10.03
C VAL A 133 -13.95 20.43 -9.70
N THR A 134 -13.56 21.57 -9.14
CA THR A 134 -12.20 21.82 -8.64
C THR A 134 -12.19 21.82 -7.10
N PRO A 135 -11.10 21.41 -6.43
CA PRO A 135 -9.80 21.00 -6.99
C PRO A 135 -9.72 19.55 -7.47
N PHE A 136 -10.71 18.70 -7.15
CA PHE A 136 -10.71 17.28 -7.51
C PHE A 136 -11.98 16.90 -8.27
N PRO A 137 -11.87 16.11 -9.36
CA PRO A 137 -13.05 15.62 -10.07
C PRO A 137 -13.86 14.67 -9.17
N ARG A 138 -15.20 14.67 -9.32
CA ARG A 138 -16.02 13.61 -8.77
C ARG A 138 -15.94 12.38 -9.67
N ILE A 139 -15.70 11.22 -9.06
CA ILE A 139 -15.51 9.96 -9.78
C ILE A 139 -16.48 8.93 -9.21
N ILE A 140 -17.20 8.24 -10.09
CA ILE A 140 -18.01 7.08 -9.74
C ILE A 140 -17.34 5.84 -10.29
N MET A 141 -17.05 4.87 -9.40
CA MET A 141 -16.41 3.60 -9.72
C MET A 141 -17.40 2.44 -9.52
N LEU A 142 -17.21 1.35 -10.29
CA LEU A 142 -17.86 0.07 -10.04
C LEU A 142 -16.84 -0.84 -9.33
N GLY A 143 -17.21 -1.40 -8.18
CA GLY A 143 -16.46 -2.48 -7.54
C GLY A 143 -16.16 -2.25 -6.08
N GLU A 144 -16.24 -3.34 -5.32
CA GLU A 144 -15.99 -3.35 -3.87
C GLU A 144 -14.51 -3.21 -3.53
N ALA A 145 -13.60 -3.70 -4.39
CA ALA A 145 -12.16 -3.63 -4.18
C ALA A 145 -11.59 -2.20 -4.28
N GLN A 146 -12.35 -1.28 -4.84
CA GLN A 146 -11.96 0.11 -5.05
C GLN A 146 -12.45 1.04 -3.93
N GLY A 147 -13.01 0.48 -2.87
CA GLY A 147 -13.70 1.06 -1.71
C GLY A 147 -13.14 2.33 -1.07
N ILE A 148 -12.93 3.36 -1.86
CA ILE A 148 -12.85 4.73 -1.36
C ILE A 148 -14.11 5.42 -1.82
N TYR A 149 -15.15 5.29 -1.01
CA TYR A 149 -16.31 6.15 -1.10
C TYR A 149 -15.91 7.54 -0.65
N LEU A 150 -15.65 8.44 -1.58
CA LEU A 150 -15.62 9.86 -1.29
C LEU A 150 -17.07 10.32 -1.24
N SER A 151 -17.65 10.26 -0.04
CA SER A 151 -18.88 10.97 0.30
C SER A 151 -18.60 12.44 0.59
#